data_df53d2143c9f5a061274fa4036f2feb3
#
_entry.id   df53d2143c9f5a061274fa4036f2feb3
#
_cell.length_a   1.000
_cell.length_b   1.000
_cell.length_c   1.000
_cell.angle_alpha   90.00
_cell.angle_beta   90.00
_cell.angle_gamma   90.00
#
_symmetry.space_group_name_H-M   'P 1'
#
loop_
_entity.id
_entity.type
_entity.pdbx_description
1 polymer ?
#
loop_
_entity_poly.entity_id
_entity_poly.type
_entity_poly.pdbx_seq_one_letter_code
_entity_poly.pdbx_strand_id
1 'polypeptide(L)'
;SGKLTLNDLTVKIKNGQLKNGSEIVYNLSDLAKAGTVTLSLSDTEVYANDINITDETTGEVGLYTSQLIGYEYTLKISNLEKLQIADGMTTADYSGIISVGIAANKVLDRTYNGSNNGNTASTITSGVNIPNGSGNGIVVDVVDPLIKGVGTVADPTKGTATLTFRATDSYFASSSISAANIQIYVNGEQKAVGVASGDGITKTLSQTSKEELRLQNGTTSNKQYGIEYTLNITGYPSNINQLRVVIPAGLVSDESGNHNKEKAFNLFNTLATAEANASATTAFMGNTYGIQRGKIAQIVFESYIGGTSSTRWDVSAQKDQSIMAWYNANEKPTSDTYIIHIGSETLIGANVNSSNWFSYIGYDSNCKATSEESDPIIKNLNIISVANVTNMSNMFAYLGYSNMTTFSLSSNFYTTSVTNMSGMFKYAGFTKMTTLNLGANFNTSKVTNMSSMFNHTGYTAMTGLNLGSAFHTNKVTNMAAMFGETGYTAMTSLNLGTNFVTNAVTDMSWMFSACGHEKMTTLTLG
;
A
#
# COMPACT_ATOMS: atom_id res chain seq x y z
N SER A 1 -34.29 -50.90 10.78
CA SER A 1 -33.24 -49.91 11.18
C SER A 1 -32.97 -49.02 9.98
N GLY A 2 -33.32 -47.75 10.11
CA GLY A 2 -33.08 -46.79 9.07
C GLY A 2 -31.59 -46.41 9.01
N LYS A 3 -31.05 -46.30 7.79
CA LYS A 3 -29.74 -45.67 7.58
C LYS A 3 -29.79 -44.20 7.98
N LEU A 4 -28.68 -43.65 8.41
CA LEU A 4 -28.57 -42.20 8.60
C LEU A 4 -28.76 -41.45 7.30
N THR A 5 -29.47 -40.36 7.38
CA THR A 5 -29.66 -39.42 6.29
C THR A 5 -28.98 -38.10 6.62
N LEU A 6 -28.81 -37.23 5.65
CA LEU A 6 -28.27 -35.89 5.89
C LEU A 6 -29.06 -35.11 6.94
N ASN A 7 -30.37 -35.33 7.06
CA ASN A 7 -31.24 -34.67 8.03
C ASN A 7 -31.03 -35.13 9.49
N ASP A 8 -30.33 -36.24 9.67
CA ASP A 8 -30.01 -36.77 10.99
C ASP A 8 -28.69 -36.21 11.55
N LEU A 9 -27.99 -35.44 10.74
CA LEU A 9 -26.72 -34.82 11.09
C LEU A 9 -26.91 -33.32 11.38
N THR A 10 -26.12 -32.82 12.29
CA THR A 10 -25.95 -31.38 12.54
C THR A 10 -24.50 -31.00 12.24
N VAL A 11 -24.28 -29.89 11.56
CA VAL A 11 -22.95 -29.35 11.32
C VAL A 11 -22.81 -28.06 12.08
N LYS A 12 -21.81 -27.96 12.92
CA LYS A 12 -21.45 -26.74 13.62
C LYS A 12 -20.15 -26.22 13.07
N ILE A 13 -20.13 -24.93 12.76
CA ILE A 13 -18.96 -24.25 12.22
C ILE A 13 -18.54 -23.16 13.20
N LYS A 14 -17.33 -23.26 13.70
CA LYS A 14 -16.71 -22.25 14.55
C LYS A 14 -15.73 -21.46 13.73
N ASN A 15 -16.02 -20.17 13.51
CA ASN A 15 -15.12 -19.30 12.77
C ASN A 15 -13.96 -18.84 13.66
N GLY A 16 -12.74 -19.28 13.33
CA GLY A 16 -11.53 -18.92 14.07
C GLY A 16 -11.09 -17.47 13.91
N GLN A 17 -11.60 -16.77 12.90
CA GLN A 17 -11.26 -15.36 12.66
C GLN A 17 -12.13 -14.38 13.45
N LEU A 18 -13.29 -14.81 13.94
CA LEU A 18 -14.09 -13.97 14.84
C LEU A 18 -13.44 -13.94 16.22
N LYS A 19 -12.93 -12.79 16.64
CA LYS A 19 -12.28 -12.56 17.94
C LYS A 19 -13.13 -13.02 19.15
N ASN A 20 -14.44 -13.14 19.00
CA ASN A 20 -15.37 -13.57 20.05
C ASN A 20 -15.60 -15.09 20.08
N GLY A 21 -15.04 -15.86 19.15
CA GLY A 21 -15.18 -17.31 19.10
C GLY A 21 -16.63 -17.81 18.97
N SER A 22 -17.51 -17.03 18.37
CA SER A 22 -18.92 -17.37 18.21
C SER A 22 -19.07 -18.65 17.40
N GLU A 23 -19.87 -19.59 17.92
CA GLU A 23 -20.23 -20.83 17.24
C GLU A 23 -21.51 -20.57 16.43
N ILE A 24 -21.43 -20.79 15.11
CA ILE A 24 -22.60 -20.68 14.24
C ILE A 24 -23.06 -22.12 13.94
N VAL A 25 -24.31 -22.40 14.29
CA VAL A 25 -24.94 -23.71 14.00
C VAL A 25 -25.70 -23.61 12.70
N TYR A 26 -25.33 -24.39 11.71
CA TYR A 26 -26.04 -24.53 10.46
C TYR A 26 -26.78 -25.85 10.42
N ASN A 27 -28.06 -25.83 10.05
CA ASN A 27 -28.74 -27.03 9.60
C ASN A 27 -28.20 -27.38 8.20
N LEU A 28 -28.02 -28.66 7.92
CA LEU A 28 -27.54 -29.11 6.62
C LEU A 28 -28.43 -28.65 5.46
N SER A 29 -29.74 -28.51 5.73
CA SER A 29 -30.71 -27.95 4.77
C SER A 29 -30.43 -26.47 4.44
N ASP A 30 -29.88 -25.70 5.34
CA ASP A 30 -29.58 -24.27 5.14
C ASP A 30 -28.29 -24.09 4.33
N LEU A 31 -27.30 -24.96 4.55
CA LEU A 31 -26.09 -25.02 3.72
C LEU A 31 -26.40 -25.43 2.28
N ALA A 32 -27.34 -26.35 2.07
CA ALA A 32 -27.78 -26.78 0.74
C ALA A 32 -28.61 -25.69 0.02
N LYS A 33 -29.41 -24.91 0.73
CA LYS A 33 -30.24 -23.82 0.17
C LYS A 33 -29.39 -22.64 -0.31
N ALA A 34 -28.26 -22.41 0.26
CA ALA A 34 -27.34 -21.34 -0.18
C ALA A 34 -26.78 -21.58 -1.59
N GLY A 35 -27.04 -22.75 -2.19
CA GLY A 35 -26.63 -23.10 -3.57
C GLY A 35 -25.11 -23.19 -3.78
N THR A 36 -24.35 -23.10 -2.69
CA THR A 36 -22.90 -22.91 -2.75
C THR A 36 -22.12 -24.07 -2.16
N VAL A 37 -22.65 -24.75 -1.12
CA VAL A 37 -22.00 -25.90 -0.49
C VAL A 37 -22.73 -27.17 -0.89
N THR A 38 -22.01 -28.15 -1.36
CA THR A 38 -22.59 -29.46 -1.75
C THR A 38 -22.30 -30.48 -0.67
N LEU A 39 -23.33 -31.13 -0.20
CA LEU A 39 -23.27 -32.19 0.80
C LEU A 39 -23.68 -33.51 0.19
N SER A 40 -22.90 -34.53 0.44
CA SER A 40 -23.26 -35.91 0.10
C SER A 40 -22.93 -36.87 1.23
N LEU A 41 -23.83 -37.77 1.54
CA LEU A 41 -23.63 -38.84 2.50
C LEU A 41 -23.72 -40.17 1.72
N SER A 42 -22.64 -40.93 1.79
CA SER A 42 -22.61 -42.31 1.28
C SER A 42 -22.42 -43.26 2.46
N ASP A 43 -22.89 -44.48 2.27
CA ASP A 43 -22.72 -45.53 3.24
C ASP A 43 -22.13 -46.78 2.60
N THR A 44 -21.38 -47.54 3.38
CA THR A 44 -20.85 -48.85 3.04
C THR A 44 -21.24 -49.83 4.12
N GLU A 45 -21.78 -50.95 3.74
CA GLU A 45 -22.15 -52.01 4.65
C GLU A 45 -20.89 -52.63 5.27
N VAL A 46 -20.88 -52.72 6.61
CA VAL A 46 -19.79 -53.35 7.35
C VAL A 46 -20.26 -54.69 7.86
N TYR A 47 -19.56 -55.74 7.45
CA TYR A 47 -19.82 -57.10 7.84
C TYR A 47 -18.73 -57.59 8.80
N ALA A 48 -19.17 -58.31 9.82
CA ALA A 48 -18.24 -59.06 10.63
C ALA A 48 -18.26 -60.53 10.22
N ASN A 49 -17.09 -61.10 10.13
CA ASN A 49 -16.92 -62.53 9.94
C ASN A 49 -16.74 -63.22 11.29
N ASP A 50 -17.25 -64.44 11.38
CA ASP A 50 -17.06 -65.34 12.53
C ASP A 50 -17.64 -64.80 13.84
N ILE A 51 -18.82 -64.18 13.82
CA ILE A 51 -19.51 -63.74 15.03
C ILE A 51 -20.27 -64.95 15.62
N ASN A 52 -19.98 -65.25 16.87
CA ASN A 52 -20.78 -66.14 17.66
C ASN A 52 -22.05 -65.45 18.13
N ILE A 53 -23.21 -65.85 17.59
CA ILE A 53 -24.49 -65.39 18.08
C ILE A 53 -25.12 -66.51 18.89
N THR A 54 -25.41 -66.22 20.16
CA THR A 54 -26.14 -67.13 21.05
C THR A 54 -27.63 -66.94 20.79
N ASP A 55 -28.31 -68.01 20.38
CA ASP A 55 -29.77 -68.03 20.36
C ASP A 55 -30.27 -68.05 21.81
N GLU A 56 -30.84 -66.92 22.27
CA GLU A 56 -31.28 -66.76 23.64
C GLU A 56 -32.49 -67.66 23.99
N THR A 57 -33.15 -68.23 23.01
CA THR A 57 -34.28 -69.16 23.22
C THR A 57 -33.83 -70.60 23.42
N THR A 58 -32.79 -70.99 22.70
CA THR A 58 -32.26 -72.34 22.72
C THR A 58 -30.95 -72.50 23.45
N GLY A 59 -30.24 -71.38 23.71
CA GLY A 59 -28.91 -71.35 24.30
C GLY A 59 -27.81 -71.86 23.35
N GLU A 60 -28.14 -72.17 22.11
CA GLU A 60 -27.14 -72.60 21.12
C GLU A 60 -26.33 -71.42 20.58
N VAL A 61 -25.04 -71.64 20.43
CA VAL A 61 -24.10 -70.65 19.86
C VAL A 61 -23.87 -71.04 18.41
N GLY A 62 -24.40 -70.21 17.50
CA GLY A 62 -24.15 -70.36 16.07
C GLY A 62 -23.02 -69.44 15.62
N LEU A 63 -22.09 -69.99 14.82
CA LEU A 63 -21.05 -69.20 14.16
C LEU A 63 -21.62 -68.68 12.83
N TYR A 64 -21.82 -67.40 12.72
CA TYR A 64 -22.32 -66.75 11.52
C TYR A 64 -21.19 -66.08 10.77
N THR A 65 -21.07 -66.37 9.47
CA THR A 65 -20.16 -65.70 8.54
C THR A 65 -20.89 -64.57 7.84
N SER A 66 -20.23 -63.43 7.68
CA SER A 66 -20.76 -62.27 6.95
C SER A 66 -22.06 -61.69 7.53
N GLN A 67 -22.09 -61.43 8.83
CA GLN A 67 -23.22 -60.70 9.43
C GLN A 67 -23.05 -59.20 9.27
N LEU A 68 -24.11 -58.54 8.80
CA LEU A 68 -24.16 -57.07 8.73
C LEU A 68 -24.18 -56.51 10.19
N ILE A 69 -23.09 -55.87 10.59
CA ILE A 69 -22.93 -55.29 11.94
C ILE A 69 -23.15 -53.79 11.95
N GLY A 70 -23.14 -53.13 10.80
CA GLY A 70 -23.36 -51.70 10.73
C GLY A 70 -23.10 -51.12 9.38
N TYR A 71 -22.97 -49.81 9.40
CA TYR A 71 -22.65 -48.99 8.22
C TYR A 71 -21.53 -48.04 8.55
N GLU A 72 -20.58 -47.94 7.64
CA GLU A 72 -19.59 -46.87 7.64
C GLU A 72 -20.16 -45.76 6.76
N TYR A 73 -20.18 -44.54 7.30
CA TYR A 73 -20.70 -43.38 6.62
C TYR A 73 -19.59 -42.43 6.22
N THR A 74 -19.59 -41.97 5.01
CA THR A 74 -18.72 -40.91 4.51
C THR A 74 -19.56 -39.68 4.21
N LEU A 75 -19.40 -38.63 5.03
CA LEU A 75 -19.94 -37.31 4.76
C LEU A 75 -18.92 -36.51 3.95
N LYS A 76 -19.26 -36.15 2.73
CA LYS A 76 -18.46 -35.27 1.89
C LYS A 76 -19.09 -33.89 1.87
N ILE A 77 -18.33 -32.88 2.28
CA ILE A 77 -18.68 -31.46 2.21
C ILE A 77 -17.77 -30.84 1.17
N SER A 78 -18.36 -30.25 0.12
CA SER A 78 -17.62 -29.67 -1.00
C SER A 78 -17.98 -28.20 -1.19
N ASN A 79 -17.08 -27.44 -1.81
CA ASN A 79 -17.23 -26.00 -2.06
C ASN A 79 -17.34 -25.18 -0.75
N LEU A 80 -16.63 -25.57 0.30
CA LEU A 80 -16.58 -24.82 1.55
C LEU A 80 -16.06 -23.39 1.34
N GLU A 81 -15.25 -23.19 0.31
CA GLU A 81 -14.79 -21.87 -0.11
C GLU A 81 -15.91 -20.92 -0.53
N LYS A 82 -17.11 -21.44 -0.75
CA LYS A 82 -18.31 -20.66 -1.10
C LYS A 82 -19.24 -20.40 0.09
N LEU A 83 -18.88 -20.82 1.29
CA LEU A 83 -19.69 -20.65 2.49
C LEU A 83 -19.69 -19.18 2.94
N GLN A 84 -20.83 -18.51 2.91
CA GLN A 84 -21.01 -17.19 3.51
C GLN A 84 -21.32 -17.34 5.00
N ILE A 85 -20.43 -16.88 5.86
CA ILE A 85 -20.52 -17.06 7.32
C ILE A 85 -21.10 -15.85 8.02
N ALA A 86 -20.97 -14.67 7.44
CA ALA A 86 -21.57 -13.42 7.95
C ALA A 86 -21.70 -12.41 6.81
N ASP A 87 -22.57 -11.42 6.98
CA ASP A 87 -22.74 -10.31 6.05
C ASP A 87 -21.42 -9.56 5.86
N GLY A 88 -20.95 -9.49 4.62
CA GLY A 88 -19.74 -8.75 4.23
C GLY A 88 -18.42 -9.54 4.25
N MET A 89 -18.41 -10.82 4.65
CA MET A 89 -17.25 -11.68 4.48
C MET A 89 -17.31 -12.42 3.15
N THR A 90 -16.23 -12.39 2.38
CA THR A 90 -16.07 -13.21 1.19
C THR A 90 -15.61 -14.61 1.58
N THR A 91 -15.97 -15.58 0.79
CA THR A 91 -15.68 -17.01 1.00
C THR A 91 -14.20 -17.37 1.01
N ALA A 92 -13.33 -16.46 0.53
CA ALA A 92 -11.87 -16.61 0.57
C ALA A 92 -11.25 -16.44 1.97
N ASP A 93 -12.05 -16.01 2.96
CA ASP A 93 -11.55 -15.61 4.29
C ASP A 93 -11.96 -16.60 5.40
N TYR A 94 -12.36 -17.82 5.04
CA TYR A 94 -12.83 -18.78 6.03
C TYR A 94 -11.68 -19.62 6.61
N SER A 95 -11.54 -19.54 7.92
CA SER A 95 -10.69 -20.43 8.72
C SER A 95 -11.45 -20.81 9.98
N GLY A 96 -11.62 -22.10 10.24
CA GLY A 96 -12.41 -22.51 11.39
C GLY A 96 -12.46 -24.02 11.63
N ILE A 97 -13.26 -24.41 12.60
CA ILE A 97 -13.47 -25.81 13.00
C ILE A 97 -14.87 -26.25 12.62
N ILE A 98 -14.97 -27.35 11.90
CA ILE A 98 -16.24 -28.03 11.61
C ILE A 98 -16.38 -29.22 12.54
N SER A 99 -17.50 -29.29 13.24
CA SER A 99 -17.90 -30.49 13.99
C SER A 99 -19.22 -31.02 13.44
N VAL A 100 -19.32 -32.34 13.39
CA VAL A 100 -20.52 -33.03 12.91
C VAL A 100 -21.13 -33.78 14.09
N GLY A 101 -22.40 -33.50 14.34
CA GLY A 101 -23.17 -34.18 15.41
C GLY A 101 -24.23 -35.11 14.81
N ILE A 102 -24.53 -36.18 15.52
CA ILE A 102 -25.65 -37.07 15.27
C ILE A 102 -26.66 -36.89 16.40
N ALA A 103 -27.90 -36.59 16.05
CA ALA A 103 -28.97 -36.45 17.05
C ALA A 103 -29.24 -37.78 17.80
N ALA A 104 -29.75 -37.68 19.01
CA ALA A 104 -30.12 -38.87 19.78
C ALA A 104 -31.19 -39.70 19.07
N ASN A 105 -31.16 -41.01 19.29
CA ASN A 105 -32.13 -41.98 18.74
C ASN A 105 -32.14 -42.09 17.20
N LYS A 106 -31.08 -41.65 16.50
CA LYS A 106 -30.96 -41.80 15.04
C LYS A 106 -30.27 -43.10 14.63
N VAL A 107 -29.41 -43.63 15.46
CA VAL A 107 -28.84 -44.98 15.33
C VAL A 107 -29.50 -45.88 16.36
N LEU A 108 -30.21 -46.89 15.91
CA LEU A 108 -30.91 -47.81 16.78
C LEU A 108 -30.15 -49.14 16.82
N ASP A 109 -29.80 -49.58 18.04
CA ASP A 109 -29.32 -50.93 18.26
C ASP A 109 -30.53 -51.89 18.17
N ARG A 110 -30.35 -53.05 17.52
CA ARG A 110 -31.29 -54.14 17.53
C ARG A 110 -31.01 -55.00 18.74
N THR A 111 -31.60 -54.66 19.88
CA THR A 111 -31.65 -55.64 20.98
C THR A 111 -32.80 -56.59 20.78
N TYR A 112 -32.57 -57.85 21.06
CA TYR A 112 -33.45 -59.00 20.87
C TYR A 112 -34.81 -58.84 21.62
N ASN A 113 -34.88 -58.04 22.66
CA ASN A 113 -36.10 -57.88 23.47
C ASN A 113 -37.03 -56.74 23.06
N GLY A 114 -36.92 -56.21 21.84
CA GLY A 114 -37.83 -55.19 21.35
C GLY A 114 -37.66 -53.82 21.96
N SER A 115 -36.68 -53.61 22.79
CA SER A 115 -36.30 -52.31 23.33
C SER A 115 -35.24 -51.71 22.41
N ASN A 116 -35.64 -50.77 21.58
CA ASN A 116 -34.70 -50.03 20.72
C ASN A 116 -33.88 -49.07 21.64
N ASN A 117 -32.65 -49.40 21.92
CA ASN A 117 -31.72 -48.51 22.54
C ASN A 117 -31.16 -47.55 21.45
N GLY A 118 -31.63 -46.32 21.44
CA GLY A 118 -31.09 -45.30 20.57
C GLY A 118 -29.76 -44.79 21.06
N ASN A 119 -28.94 -44.32 20.14
CA ASN A 119 -27.73 -43.59 20.49
C ASN A 119 -28.05 -42.36 21.33
N THR A 120 -27.19 -42.06 22.29
CA THR A 120 -27.13 -40.71 22.88
C THR A 120 -26.67 -39.73 21.82
N ALA A 121 -27.10 -38.48 21.91
CA ALA A 121 -26.57 -37.44 21.01
C ALA A 121 -25.04 -37.43 21.09
N SER A 122 -24.40 -37.65 19.97
CA SER A 122 -22.94 -37.68 19.93
C SER A 122 -22.47 -36.65 18.90
N THR A 123 -21.40 -35.95 19.25
CA THR A 123 -20.68 -35.11 18.33
C THR A 123 -19.44 -35.88 17.89
N ILE A 124 -19.32 -36.12 16.59
CA ILE A 124 -18.09 -36.70 16.05
C ILE A 124 -17.04 -35.60 16.07
N THR A 125 -16.14 -35.75 16.99
CA THR A 125 -15.15 -34.72 17.35
C THR A 125 -13.73 -35.21 17.11
N SER A 126 -13.56 -36.46 16.70
CA SER A 126 -12.24 -37.02 16.45
C SER A 126 -12.29 -38.03 15.31
N GLY A 127 -11.34 -37.97 14.43
CA GLY A 127 -11.18 -38.92 13.32
C GLY A 127 -10.23 -38.49 12.25
N VAL A 128 -9.81 -37.26 12.21
CA VAL A 128 -8.77 -36.79 11.30
C VAL A 128 -7.66 -36.19 12.14
N ASN A 129 -6.42 -36.56 11.85
CA ASN A 129 -5.23 -35.93 12.42
C ASN A 129 -5.36 -34.42 12.30
N ILE A 130 -5.82 -33.77 13.36
CA ILE A 130 -5.58 -32.35 13.54
C ILE A 130 -4.11 -32.29 13.93
N PRO A 131 -3.24 -31.71 13.11
CA PRO A 131 -1.87 -31.49 13.54
C PRO A 131 -1.91 -30.72 14.86
N ASN A 132 -1.37 -31.33 15.93
CA ASN A 132 -1.39 -30.86 17.31
C ASN A 132 -2.61 -31.16 18.19
N GLY A 133 -3.37 -32.18 17.90
CA GLY A 133 -3.91 -33.16 18.89
C GLY A 133 -4.76 -32.68 20.03
N SER A 134 -5.60 -31.64 19.90
CA SER A 134 -6.48 -31.33 21.03
C SER A 134 -7.61 -30.39 20.66
N GLY A 135 -8.52 -30.85 19.86
CA GLY A 135 -9.74 -30.10 19.61
C GLY A 135 -10.78 -30.96 18.95
N ASN A 136 -11.98 -30.80 19.40
CA ASN A 136 -13.15 -31.54 19.00
C ASN A 136 -13.68 -31.01 17.63
N GLY A 137 -13.09 -31.44 16.49
CA GLY A 137 -13.60 -31.07 15.18
C GLY A 137 -12.57 -31.18 14.04
N ILE A 138 -13.03 -31.03 12.82
CA ILE A 138 -12.20 -30.98 11.62
C ILE A 138 -11.79 -29.52 11.40
N VAL A 139 -10.50 -29.21 11.40
CA VAL A 139 -10.01 -27.91 10.99
C VAL A 139 -10.17 -27.81 9.48
N VAL A 140 -10.90 -26.81 9.03
CA VAL A 140 -10.99 -26.42 7.62
C VAL A 140 -10.45 -25.02 7.53
N ASP A 141 -9.32 -24.88 6.86
CA ASP A 141 -8.70 -23.62 6.58
C ASP A 141 -8.45 -23.53 5.08
N VAL A 142 -9.11 -22.57 4.44
CA VAL A 142 -8.99 -22.27 3.01
C VAL A 142 -8.36 -20.89 2.78
N VAL A 143 -7.88 -20.28 3.86
CA VAL A 143 -7.25 -18.95 3.83
C VAL A 143 -5.76 -19.13 3.58
N ASP A 144 -5.27 -18.50 2.54
CA ASP A 144 -3.83 -18.49 2.27
C ASP A 144 -3.09 -17.65 3.33
N PRO A 145 -1.91 -18.08 3.78
CA PRO A 145 -1.05 -17.27 4.64
C PRO A 145 -0.81 -15.88 4.04
N LEU A 146 -0.99 -14.85 4.87
CA LEU A 146 -0.93 -13.46 4.47
C LEU A 146 0.47 -12.87 4.69
N ILE A 147 1.03 -12.24 3.65
CA ILE A 147 2.22 -11.40 3.77
C ILE A 147 1.79 -9.93 3.75
N LYS A 148 2.03 -9.22 4.85
CA LYS A 148 1.64 -7.81 5.04
C LYS A 148 2.84 -6.94 5.43
N GLY A 149 2.97 -5.77 4.80
CA GLY A 149 3.93 -4.74 5.20
C GLY A 149 3.59 -4.15 6.56
N VAL A 150 4.62 -3.90 7.35
CA VAL A 150 4.53 -3.24 8.67
C VAL A 150 5.13 -1.84 8.60
N GLY A 151 6.23 -1.70 7.88
CA GLY A 151 6.89 -0.41 7.71
C GLY A 151 7.95 -0.45 6.61
N THR A 152 8.18 0.69 6.00
CA THR A 152 9.18 0.88 4.97
C THR A 152 9.94 2.16 5.21
N VAL A 153 11.27 2.11 5.12
CA VAL A 153 12.15 3.27 5.11
C VAL A 153 13.07 3.13 3.92
N ALA A 154 13.16 4.16 3.08
CA ALA A 154 14.11 4.17 1.96
C ALA A 154 14.86 5.51 1.93
N ASP A 155 16.17 5.44 1.72
CA ASP A 155 17.04 6.61 1.49
C ASP A 155 17.79 6.39 0.17
N PRO A 156 17.20 6.84 -0.95
CA PRO A 156 17.83 6.68 -2.26
C PRO A 156 19.19 7.41 -2.37
N THR A 157 19.43 8.46 -1.59
CA THR A 157 20.71 9.18 -1.63
C THR A 157 21.87 8.35 -1.08
N LYS A 158 21.57 7.48 -0.12
CA LYS A 158 22.53 6.56 0.49
C LYS A 158 22.48 5.17 -0.14
N GLY A 159 21.50 4.90 -1.02
CA GLY A 159 21.29 3.57 -1.58
C GLY A 159 20.90 2.54 -0.52
N THR A 160 20.11 2.94 0.50
CA THR A 160 19.68 2.09 1.62
C THR A 160 18.17 2.02 1.76
N ALA A 161 17.63 0.84 2.04
CA ALA A 161 16.22 0.67 2.37
C ALA A 161 16.03 -0.44 3.40
N THR A 162 14.97 -0.29 4.21
CA THR A 162 14.51 -1.30 5.16
C THR A 162 13.03 -1.57 4.93
N LEU A 163 12.66 -2.83 4.80
CA LEU A 163 11.28 -3.30 4.75
C LEU A 163 11.03 -4.20 5.96
N THR A 164 10.05 -3.84 6.78
CA THR A 164 9.51 -4.71 7.82
C THR A 164 8.17 -5.27 7.34
N PHE A 165 8.01 -6.59 7.36
CA PHE A 165 6.78 -7.26 6.96
C PHE A 165 6.51 -8.47 7.84
N ARG A 166 5.25 -8.92 7.87
CA ARG A 166 4.82 -10.12 8.58
C ARG A 166 4.27 -11.14 7.61
N ALA A 167 4.62 -12.39 7.84
CA ALA A 167 3.95 -13.55 7.29
C ALA A 167 3.13 -14.16 8.41
N THR A 168 1.80 -14.17 8.29
CA THR A 168 0.89 -14.57 9.38
C THR A 168 -0.22 -15.45 8.87
N ASP A 169 -0.66 -16.37 9.74
CA ASP A 169 -1.85 -17.17 9.53
C ASP A 169 -2.40 -17.66 10.87
N SER A 170 -3.71 -17.91 10.96
CA SER A 170 -4.36 -18.47 12.15
C SER A 170 -3.86 -19.89 12.47
N TYR A 171 -3.49 -20.64 11.45
CA TYR A 171 -2.95 -21.99 11.53
C TYR A 171 -1.54 -22.07 10.94
N PHE A 172 -0.73 -21.05 11.20
CA PHE A 172 0.64 -20.94 10.71
C PHE A 172 1.47 -22.20 11.01
N ALA A 173 2.03 -22.82 9.98
CA ALA A 173 2.86 -24.01 10.09
C ALA A 173 4.35 -23.68 9.94
N SER A 174 4.74 -23.06 8.84
CA SER A 174 6.15 -22.78 8.57
C SER A 174 6.38 -21.64 7.58
N SER A 175 7.59 -21.14 7.57
CA SER A 175 8.06 -20.20 6.55
C SER A 175 9.49 -20.53 6.13
N SER A 176 9.71 -20.56 4.83
CA SER A 176 11.02 -20.72 4.18
C SER A 176 11.56 -19.41 3.61
N ILE A 177 10.96 -18.27 3.97
CA ILE A 177 11.43 -16.95 3.54
C ILE A 177 12.85 -16.74 4.05
N SER A 178 13.75 -16.45 3.12
CA SER A 178 15.16 -16.21 3.37
C SER A 178 15.67 -15.08 2.50
N ALA A 179 16.81 -14.51 2.85
CA ALA A 179 17.44 -13.51 1.99
C ALA A 179 17.68 -14.02 0.55
N ALA A 180 17.91 -15.33 0.38
CA ALA A 180 18.20 -15.91 -0.94
C ALA A 180 17.01 -15.86 -1.89
N ASN A 181 15.78 -16.12 -1.41
CA ASN A 181 14.59 -16.24 -2.26
C ASN A 181 13.78 -14.95 -2.40
N ILE A 182 14.09 -13.91 -1.62
CA ILE A 182 13.50 -12.58 -1.82
C ILE A 182 14.11 -11.94 -3.07
N GLN A 183 13.27 -11.42 -3.96
CA GLN A 183 13.68 -10.78 -5.20
C GLN A 183 13.69 -9.26 -5.06
N ILE A 184 14.72 -8.63 -5.63
CA ILE A 184 14.87 -7.17 -5.67
C ILE A 184 14.76 -6.71 -7.11
N TYR A 185 13.93 -5.70 -7.35
CA TYR A 185 13.77 -5.05 -8.64
C TYR A 185 14.15 -3.57 -8.55
N VAL A 186 14.94 -3.11 -9.50
CA VAL A 186 15.30 -1.71 -9.67
C VAL A 186 14.83 -1.27 -11.05
N ASN A 187 13.99 -0.24 -11.10
CA ASN A 187 13.39 0.27 -12.34
C ASN A 187 12.72 -0.82 -13.21
N GLY A 188 12.05 -1.77 -12.56
CA GLY A 188 11.37 -2.88 -13.22
C GLY A 188 12.25 -4.09 -13.56
N GLU A 189 13.58 -3.98 -13.46
CA GLU A 189 14.51 -5.08 -13.70
C GLU A 189 14.85 -5.83 -12.42
N GLN A 190 14.72 -7.16 -12.46
CA GLN A 190 15.22 -7.99 -11.37
C GLN A 190 16.75 -7.93 -11.31
N LYS A 191 17.28 -7.64 -10.13
CA LYS A 191 18.72 -7.55 -9.89
C LYS A 191 19.24 -8.80 -9.21
N ALA A 192 20.37 -9.29 -9.70
CA ALA A 192 21.15 -10.29 -9.00
C ALA A 192 21.72 -9.67 -7.72
N VAL A 193 21.49 -10.30 -6.58
CA VAL A 193 21.88 -9.76 -5.27
C VAL A 193 22.90 -10.69 -4.63
N GLY A 194 24.06 -10.15 -4.29
CA GLY A 194 25.14 -10.88 -3.63
C GLY A 194 26.51 -10.32 -3.99
N VAL A 195 27.50 -10.65 -3.19
CA VAL A 195 28.89 -10.15 -3.29
C VAL A 195 29.56 -10.47 -4.64
N ALA A 196 29.02 -11.42 -5.41
CA ALA A 196 29.53 -11.82 -6.73
C ALA A 196 28.76 -11.22 -7.92
N SER A 197 27.65 -10.49 -7.69
CA SER A 197 26.90 -9.82 -8.75
C SER A 197 27.48 -8.43 -8.98
N GLY A 198 27.77 -8.07 -10.23
CA GLY A 198 28.32 -6.77 -10.60
C GLY A 198 27.44 -5.55 -10.25
N ASP A 199 26.24 -5.77 -9.72
CA ASP A 199 25.28 -4.71 -9.36
C ASP A 199 25.55 -4.07 -7.99
N GLY A 200 26.42 -4.64 -7.14
CA GLY A 200 26.79 -4.09 -5.83
C GLY A 200 25.66 -4.05 -4.78
N ILE A 201 24.47 -4.58 -5.10
CA ILE A 201 23.32 -4.59 -4.18
C ILE A 201 23.46 -5.74 -3.20
N THR A 202 23.33 -5.46 -1.91
CA THR A 202 23.31 -6.47 -0.86
C THR A 202 22.00 -6.45 -0.10
N LYS A 203 21.61 -7.59 0.48
CA LYS A 203 20.44 -7.72 1.34
C LYS A 203 20.72 -8.61 2.54
N THR A 204 20.20 -8.23 3.69
CA THR A 204 20.21 -9.03 4.92
C THR A 204 18.80 -9.17 5.44
N LEU A 205 18.47 -10.31 6.02
CA LEU A 205 17.16 -10.61 6.58
C LEU A 205 17.30 -11.06 8.03
N SER A 206 16.57 -10.42 8.92
CA SER A 206 16.35 -10.89 10.29
C SER A 206 14.90 -11.25 10.48
N GLN A 207 14.61 -12.11 11.47
CA GLN A 207 13.26 -12.58 11.74
C GLN A 207 12.98 -12.72 13.23
N THR A 208 11.70 -12.56 13.60
CA THR A 208 11.20 -12.69 14.97
C THR A 208 9.87 -13.43 14.95
N SER A 209 9.74 -14.53 15.69
CA SER A 209 8.48 -15.25 15.84
C SER A 209 7.42 -14.36 16.49
N LYS A 210 6.19 -14.49 16.03
CA LYS A 210 5.01 -13.83 16.59
C LYS A 210 4.11 -14.88 17.21
N GLU A 211 3.83 -14.72 18.48
CA GLU A 211 3.05 -15.65 19.27
C GLU A 211 1.85 -14.94 19.90
N GLU A 212 0.77 -15.68 20.08
CA GLU A 212 -0.40 -15.22 20.82
C GLU A 212 -0.86 -16.29 21.80
N LEU A 213 -1.48 -15.86 22.90
CA LEU A 213 -2.09 -16.77 23.86
C LEU A 213 -3.37 -17.35 23.27
N ARG A 214 -3.41 -18.68 23.13
CA ARG A 214 -4.61 -19.42 22.71
C ARG A 214 -5.05 -20.38 23.81
N LEU A 215 -6.35 -20.39 24.04
CA LEU A 215 -6.97 -21.39 24.93
C LEU A 215 -7.23 -22.65 24.10
N GLN A 216 -6.56 -23.74 24.44
CA GLN A 216 -6.71 -25.02 23.79
C GLN A 216 -6.96 -26.08 24.88
N ASN A 217 -8.09 -26.79 24.85
CA ASN A 217 -8.49 -27.81 25.85
C ASN A 217 -8.42 -27.33 27.31
N GLY A 218 -8.86 -26.12 27.60
CA GLY A 218 -8.80 -25.55 28.93
C GLY A 218 -7.41 -25.11 29.40
N THR A 219 -6.38 -25.28 28.57
CA THR A 219 -5.00 -24.81 28.83
C THR A 219 -4.64 -23.66 27.90
N THR A 220 -4.16 -22.56 28.46
CA THR A 220 -3.66 -21.45 27.72
C THR A 220 -2.19 -21.69 27.37
N SER A 221 -1.85 -21.64 26.08
CA SER A 221 -0.47 -21.77 25.61
C SER A 221 -0.17 -20.71 24.54
N ASN A 222 1.10 -20.32 24.44
CA ASN A 222 1.56 -19.52 23.32
C ASN A 222 1.55 -20.36 22.04
N LYS A 223 0.87 -19.88 21.02
CA LYS A 223 0.93 -20.45 19.68
C LYS A 223 1.52 -19.44 18.71
N GLN A 224 2.48 -19.88 17.93
CA GLN A 224 3.02 -19.08 16.85
C GLN A 224 1.94 -18.89 15.77
N TYR A 225 1.65 -17.63 15.44
CA TYR A 225 0.73 -17.28 14.36
C TYR A 225 1.45 -16.63 13.16
N GLY A 226 2.77 -16.47 13.22
CA GLY A 226 3.53 -15.90 12.14
C GLY A 226 4.97 -15.56 12.50
N ILE A 227 5.62 -14.90 11.55
CA ILE A 227 6.99 -14.39 11.67
C ILE A 227 7.03 -12.95 11.15
N GLU A 228 7.68 -12.07 11.88
CA GLU A 228 8.02 -10.73 11.43
C GLU A 228 9.45 -10.73 10.89
N TYR A 229 9.61 -10.18 9.71
CA TYR A 229 10.87 -10.06 9.00
C TYR A 229 11.29 -8.61 8.88
N THR A 230 12.60 -8.36 9.01
CA THR A 230 13.21 -7.08 8.67
C THR A 230 14.28 -7.32 7.60
N LEU A 231 13.99 -6.83 6.41
CA LEU A 231 14.88 -6.88 5.24
C LEU A 231 15.61 -5.54 5.12
N ASN A 232 16.94 -5.58 5.17
CA ASN A 232 17.78 -4.41 4.86
C ASN A 232 18.42 -4.60 3.49
N ILE A 233 18.36 -3.56 2.66
CA ILE A 233 18.90 -3.52 1.30
C ILE A 233 19.89 -2.36 1.24
N THR A 234 21.07 -2.59 0.67
CA THR A 234 22.09 -1.54 0.48
C THR A 234 22.73 -1.63 -0.90
N GLY A 235 23.34 -0.54 -1.36
CA GLY A 235 24.14 -0.50 -2.57
C GLY A 235 23.35 -0.31 -3.88
N TYR A 236 22.06 0.00 -3.84
CA TYR A 236 21.36 0.36 -5.06
C TYR A 236 21.71 1.80 -5.50
N PRO A 237 21.69 2.10 -6.82
CA PRO A 237 22.02 3.43 -7.32
C PRO A 237 21.10 4.53 -6.81
N SER A 238 21.61 5.72 -6.58
CA SER A 238 20.83 6.86 -6.07
C SER A 238 19.86 7.44 -7.10
N ASN A 239 20.05 7.19 -8.39
CA ASN A 239 19.25 7.76 -9.49
C ASN A 239 18.14 6.82 -9.99
N ILE A 240 17.63 5.95 -9.13
CA ILE A 240 16.55 5.02 -9.49
C ILE A 240 15.17 5.70 -9.43
N ASN A 241 14.25 5.19 -10.24
CA ASN A 241 12.84 5.58 -10.23
C ASN A 241 11.97 4.66 -9.39
N GLN A 242 12.42 3.43 -9.15
CA GLN A 242 11.69 2.43 -8.37
C GLN A 242 12.65 1.47 -7.68
N LEU A 243 12.33 1.13 -6.43
CA LEU A 243 12.85 -0.01 -5.71
C LEU A 243 11.67 -0.87 -5.26
N ARG A 244 11.62 -2.11 -5.75
CA ARG A 244 10.55 -3.06 -5.45
C ARG A 244 11.13 -4.36 -4.91
N VAL A 245 10.48 -4.91 -3.89
CA VAL A 245 10.78 -6.22 -3.30
C VAL A 245 9.64 -7.17 -3.61
N VAL A 246 9.96 -8.38 -4.04
CA VAL A 246 8.97 -9.42 -4.28
C VAL A 246 9.27 -10.63 -3.40
N ILE A 247 8.28 -11.04 -2.63
CA ILE A 247 8.25 -12.29 -1.89
C ILE A 247 7.49 -13.30 -2.76
N PRO A 248 8.14 -14.32 -3.31
CA PRO A 248 7.48 -15.32 -4.15
C PRO A 248 6.37 -16.08 -3.43
N ALA A 249 5.45 -16.63 -4.21
CA ALA A 249 4.45 -17.56 -3.70
C ALA A 249 5.09 -18.85 -3.17
N GLY A 250 4.39 -19.54 -2.27
CA GLY A 250 4.79 -20.88 -1.81
C GLY A 250 5.88 -20.91 -0.74
N LEU A 251 6.24 -19.77 -0.14
CA LEU A 251 7.30 -19.68 0.88
C LEU A 251 6.77 -19.78 2.31
N VAL A 252 5.50 -19.59 2.51
CA VAL A 252 4.81 -19.72 3.82
C VAL A 252 3.71 -20.74 3.66
N SER A 253 3.59 -21.65 4.61
CA SER A 253 2.51 -22.64 4.67
C SER A 253 1.79 -22.60 5.99
N ASP A 254 0.50 -22.93 5.96
CA ASP A 254 -0.30 -23.24 7.13
C ASP A 254 -0.37 -24.75 7.40
N GLU A 255 -1.06 -25.12 8.47
CA GLU A 255 -1.28 -26.52 8.88
C GLU A 255 -2.22 -27.27 7.92
N SER A 256 -2.99 -26.56 7.10
CA SER A 256 -3.91 -27.15 6.11
C SER A 256 -3.28 -27.33 4.72
N GLY A 257 -2.04 -26.85 4.55
CA GLY A 257 -1.29 -26.96 3.30
C GLY A 257 -1.55 -25.84 2.31
N ASN A 258 -2.23 -24.76 2.71
CA ASN A 258 -2.31 -23.56 1.88
C ASN A 258 -0.99 -22.80 1.90
N HIS A 259 -0.72 -22.06 0.85
CA HIS A 259 0.52 -21.33 0.69
C HIS A 259 0.25 -19.86 0.38
N ASN A 260 1.19 -18.98 0.79
CA ASN A 260 1.10 -17.58 0.46
C ASN A 260 1.11 -17.35 -1.06
N LYS A 261 0.35 -16.37 -1.50
CA LYS A 261 0.48 -15.79 -2.84
C LYS A 261 1.73 -14.91 -2.93
N GLU A 262 2.19 -14.66 -4.14
CA GLU A 262 3.24 -13.68 -4.37
C GLU A 262 2.84 -12.32 -3.79
N LYS A 263 3.76 -11.68 -3.08
CA LYS A 263 3.56 -10.34 -2.55
C LYS A 263 4.69 -9.42 -2.97
N ALA A 264 4.32 -8.31 -3.60
CA ALA A 264 5.24 -7.25 -3.95
C ALA A 264 5.08 -6.06 -3.01
N PHE A 265 6.22 -5.41 -2.71
CA PHE A 265 6.31 -4.16 -1.96
C PHE A 265 7.12 -3.16 -2.77
N ASN A 266 6.51 -2.03 -3.06
CA ASN A 266 7.23 -0.89 -3.61
C ASN A 266 7.82 -0.09 -2.44
N LEU A 267 9.13 -0.08 -2.28
CA LEU A 267 9.79 0.62 -1.19
C LEU A 267 10.02 2.08 -1.51
N PHE A 268 10.21 2.36 -2.79
CA PHE A 268 10.41 3.69 -3.33
C PHE A 268 9.90 3.72 -4.77
N ASN A 269 9.09 4.73 -5.08
CA ASN A 269 8.59 5.00 -6.42
C ASN A 269 8.72 6.48 -6.71
N THR A 270 8.95 6.84 -7.97
CA THR A 270 8.97 8.25 -8.39
C THR A 270 7.76 8.58 -9.24
N LEU A 271 7.37 9.84 -9.18
CA LEU A 271 6.42 10.42 -10.13
C LEU A 271 6.99 10.39 -11.55
N ALA A 272 6.11 10.27 -12.54
CA ALA A 272 6.47 10.45 -13.93
C ALA A 272 7.01 11.87 -14.18
N THR A 273 7.74 12.05 -15.26
CA THR A 273 8.09 13.39 -15.76
C THR A 273 6.83 14.13 -16.17
N ALA A 274 6.81 15.45 -15.97
CA ALA A 274 5.75 16.29 -16.51
C ALA A 274 5.93 16.48 -18.03
N GLU A 275 4.90 17.03 -18.66
CA GLU A 275 4.90 17.37 -20.07
C GLU A 275 6.00 18.41 -20.35
N ALA A 276 6.82 18.18 -21.38
CA ALA A 276 7.96 19.04 -21.72
C ALA A 276 7.52 20.49 -22.08
N ASN A 277 6.37 20.63 -22.73
CA ASN A 277 5.78 21.92 -23.14
C ASN A 277 4.54 22.24 -22.29
N ALA A 278 4.66 22.15 -20.96
CA ALA A 278 3.55 22.44 -20.07
C ALA A 278 3.04 23.88 -20.22
N SER A 279 1.73 24.04 -20.25
CA SER A 279 1.00 25.31 -20.31
C SER A 279 -0.27 25.25 -19.45
N ALA A 280 -0.96 26.36 -19.29
CA ALA A 280 -2.23 26.39 -18.55
C ALA A 280 -3.31 25.45 -19.14
N THR A 281 -3.26 25.19 -20.43
CA THR A 281 -4.23 24.33 -21.15
C THR A 281 -3.76 22.89 -21.34
N THR A 282 -2.52 22.57 -20.98
CA THR A 282 -2.00 21.20 -21.04
C THR A 282 -2.67 20.32 -19.99
N ALA A 283 -3.02 19.08 -20.35
CA ALA A 283 -3.51 18.09 -19.40
C ALA A 283 -2.45 17.81 -18.32
N PHE A 284 -2.89 17.65 -17.07
CA PHE A 284 -1.98 17.39 -15.95
C PHE A 284 -1.53 15.94 -15.90
N MET A 285 -0.23 15.70 -16.06
CA MET A 285 0.41 14.39 -15.93
C MET A 285 -0.31 13.25 -16.67
N GLY A 286 -0.73 13.52 -17.91
CA GLY A 286 -1.33 12.53 -18.81
C GLY A 286 -2.75 12.11 -18.44
N ASN A 287 -3.50 12.91 -17.67
CA ASN A 287 -4.89 12.58 -17.38
C ASN A 287 -5.74 12.56 -18.66
N THR A 288 -6.72 11.64 -18.69
CA THR A 288 -7.68 11.48 -19.79
C THR A 288 -9.02 12.19 -19.53
N TYR A 289 -9.15 12.87 -18.38
CA TYR A 289 -10.39 13.53 -17.95
C TYR A 289 -10.51 14.98 -18.42
N GLY A 290 -9.55 15.47 -19.23
CA GLY A 290 -9.54 16.84 -19.73
C GLY A 290 -9.18 17.89 -18.68
N ILE A 291 -8.61 17.50 -17.54
CA ILE A 291 -8.22 18.42 -16.48
C ILE A 291 -6.96 19.15 -16.89
N GLN A 292 -7.10 20.43 -17.21
CA GLN A 292 -6.02 21.32 -17.59
C GLN A 292 -5.27 21.83 -16.36
N ARG A 293 -3.95 22.03 -16.48
CA ARG A 293 -3.08 22.50 -15.39
C ARG A 293 -3.58 23.82 -14.79
N GLY A 294 -3.99 24.78 -15.64
CA GLY A 294 -4.48 26.08 -15.20
C GLY A 294 -5.78 26.03 -14.39
N LYS A 295 -6.55 24.94 -14.46
CA LYS A 295 -7.79 24.71 -13.73
C LYS A 295 -7.62 23.94 -12.42
N ILE A 296 -6.40 23.55 -12.06
CA ILE A 296 -6.10 22.90 -10.79
C ILE A 296 -5.87 23.97 -9.73
N ALA A 297 -6.78 24.08 -8.77
CA ALA A 297 -6.70 25.04 -7.69
C ALA A 297 -5.71 24.59 -6.59
N GLN A 298 -5.60 23.28 -6.37
CA GLN A 298 -4.74 22.72 -5.33
C GLN A 298 -4.26 21.31 -5.70
N ILE A 299 -3.04 20.97 -5.28
CA ILE A 299 -2.52 19.61 -5.25
C ILE A 299 -2.35 19.19 -3.79
N VAL A 300 -2.83 18.00 -3.45
CA VAL A 300 -2.71 17.40 -2.11
C VAL A 300 -1.96 16.07 -2.21
N PHE A 301 -0.84 15.96 -1.51
CA PHE A 301 -0.13 14.69 -1.41
C PHE A 301 -0.67 13.85 -0.28
N GLU A 302 -0.84 12.54 -0.53
CA GLU A 302 -1.47 11.58 0.37
C GLU A 302 -0.58 10.35 0.59
N SER A 303 -0.67 9.76 1.79
CA SER A 303 0.01 8.50 2.12
C SER A 303 -0.82 7.26 1.78
N TYR A 304 -1.84 7.40 0.98
CA TYR A 304 -2.73 6.32 0.51
C TYR A 304 -3.18 6.59 -0.93
N ILE A 305 -3.72 5.58 -1.59
CA ILE A 305 -4.34 5.71 -2.90
C ILE A 305 -5.86 5.76 -2.73
N GLY A 306 -6.46 6.88 -3.09
CA GLY A 306 -7.91 7.10 -3.05
C GLY A 306 -8.55 7.18 -4.43
N GLY A 307 -9.77 7.76 -4.48
CA GLY A 307 -10.55 7.90 -5.70
C GLY A 307 -11.17 6.59 -6.19
N THR A 308 -11.90 6.67 -7.28
CA THR A 308 -12.52 5.53 -7.97
C THR A 308 -11.82 5.28 -9.30
N SER A 309 -12.06 4.14 -9.94
CA SER A 309 -11.51 3.85 -11.27
C SER A 309 -11.92 4.88 -12.35
N SER A 310 -13.03 5.61 -12.12
CA SER A 310 -13.54 6.65 -13.03
C SER A 310 -12.97 8.05 -12.77
N THR A 311 -12.19 8.26 -11.70
CA THR A 311 -11.65 9.57 -11.32
C THR A 311 -10.15 9.59 -11.08
N ARG A 312 -9.46 8.45 -11.23
CA ARG A 312 -8.02 8.33 -10.97
C ARG A 312 -7.23 7.89 -12.19
N TRP A 313 -5.96 8.28 -12.26
CA TRP A 313 -5.02 7.88 -13.31
C TRP A 313 -3.62 7.67 -12.73
N ASP A 314 -2.83 6.88 -13.44
CA ASP A 314 -1.47 6.52 -13.04
C ASP A 314 -0.48 7.64 -13.36
N VAL A 315 0.18 8.15 -12.33
CA VAL A 315 1.22 9.18 -12.41
C VAL A 315 2.59 8.65 -11.98
N SER A 316 2.73 7.33 -11.79
CA SER A 316 4.02 6.69 -11.51
C SER A 316 4.93 6.71 -12.74
N ALA A 317 6.25 6.77 -12.52
CA ALA A 317 7.25 6.72 -13.59
C ALA A 317 7.23 5.39 -14.35
N GLN A 318 6.92 4.29 -13.67
CA GLN A 318 6.90 2.93 -14.24
C GLN A 318 5.53 2.54 -14.81
N LYS A 319 4.51 3.41 -14.69
CA LYS A 319 3.14 3.11 -15.13
C LYS A 319 2.58 1.81 -14.53
N ASP A 320 2.89 1.56 -13.27
CA ASP A 320 2.54 0.36 -12.52
C ASP A 320 1.50 0.62 -11.42
N GLN A 321 0.85 1.79 -11.45
CA GLN A 321 -0.17 2.25 -10.49
C GLN A 321 0.36 2.41 -9.05
N SER A 322 1.67 2.46 -8.86
CA SER A 322 2.29 2.65 -7.54
C SER A 322 2.12 4.07 -6.98
N ILE A 323 1.89 5.05 -7.86
CA ILE A 323 1.50 6.41 -7.51
C ILE A 323 0.32 6.80 -8.38
N MET A 324 -0.80 7.14 -7.76
CA MET A 324 -2.02 7.52 -8.45
C MET A 324 -2.37 8.97 -8.19
N ALA A 325 -2.88 9.65 -9.20
CA ALA A 325 -3.59 10.92 -9.03
C ALA A 325 -5.09 10.69 -9.15
N TRP A 326 -5.89 11.48 -8.43
CA TRP A 326 -7.35 11.45 -8.52
C TRP A 326 -7.96 12.80 -8.15
N TYR A 327 -9.23 12.96 -8.45
CA TYR A 327 -10.05 14.07 -7.98
C TYR A 327 -11.36 13.56 -7.41
N ASN A 328 -11.95 14.32 -6.49
CA ASN A 328 -13.27 14.06 -5.95
C ASN A 328 -14.26 15.09 -6.52
N ALA A 329 -15.34 14.63 -7.13
CA ALA A 329 -16.32 15.52 -7.77
C ALA A 329 -16.96 16.51 -6.78
N ASN A 330 -17.05 16.14 -5.51
CA ASN A 330 -17.66 16.94 -4.44
C ASN A 330 -16.68 17.94 -3.80
N GLU A 331 -15.39 17.89 -4.12
CA GLU A 331 -14.35 18.78 -3.56
C GLU A 331 -13.93 19.91 -4.50
N LYS A 332 -14.70 20.17 -5.55
CA LYS A 332 -14.39 21.24 -6.50
C LYS A 332 -14.56 22.60 -5.84
N PRO A 333 -13.53 23.46 -5.82
CA PRO A 333 -13.65 24.84 -5.32
C PRO A 333 -14.66 25.67 -6.10
N THR A 334 -14.76 25.42 -7.41
CA THR A 334 -15.80 25.97 -8.29
C THR A 334 -16.24 24.88 -9.29
N SER A 335 -17.28 25.10 -10.07
CA SER A 335 -17.74 24.16 -11.10
C SER A 335 -16.67 23.81 -12.14
N ASP A 336 -15.66 24.67 -12.31
CA ASP A 336 -14.67 24.64 -13.39
C ASP A 336 -13.23 24.43 -12.89
N THR A 337 -13.04 24.18 -11.58
CA THR A 337 -11.73 23.99 -10.98
C THR A 337 -11.65 22.68 -10.19
N TYR A 338 -10.42 22.18 -9.95
CA TYR A 338 -10.18 20.86 -9.39
C TYR A 338 -9.20 20.94 -8.21
N ILE A 339 -9.41 20.08 -7.21
CA ILE A 339 -8.38 19.66 -6.27
C ILE A 339 -7.89 18.30 -6.75
N ILE A 340 -6.58 18.18 -6.94
CA ILE A 340 -5.95 16.92 -7.35
C ILE A 340 -5.21 16.32 -6.17
N HIS A 341 -5.55 15.09 -5.82
CA HIS A 341 -4.81 14.28 -4.88
C HIS A 341 -3.77 13.45 -5.62
N ILE A 342 -2.61 13.28 -5.02
CA ILE A 342 -1.54 12.40 -5.52
C ILE A 342 -1.10 11.54 -4.35
N GLY A 343 -1.25 10.24 -4.45
CA GLY A 343 -0.98 9.34 -3.34
C GLY A 343 -0.28 8.04 -3.71
N SER A 344 0.33 7.47 -2.70
CA SER A 344 0.99 6.17 -2.73
C SER A 344 0.92 5.54 -1.35
N GLU A 345 0.92 4.22 -1.28
CA GLU A 345 1.06 3.47 -0.02
C GLU A 345 2.52 3.44 0.49
N THR A 346 3.45 4.02 -0.27
CA THR A 346 4.88 4.05 0.02
C THR A 346 5.44 5.46 -0.18
N LEU A 347 6.74 5.65 0.09
CA LEU A 347 7.41 6.92 -0.13
C LEU A 347 7.30 7.37 -1.59
N ILE A 348 6.81 8.58 -1.80
CA ILE A 348 6.78 9.24 -3.10
C ILE A 348 8.11 9.94 -3.35
N GLY A 349 8.83 9.51 -4.36
CA GLY A 349 10.03 10.18 -4.84
C GLY A 349 9.73 11.13 -6.00
N ALA A 350 10.49 12.21 -6.06
CA ALA A 350 10.54 13.05 -7.24
C ALA A 350 11.37 12.38 -8.34
N ASN A 351 10.95 12.52 -9.60
CA ASN A 351 11.75 12.09 -10.74
C ASN A 351 13.07 12.86 -10.80
N VAL A 352 14.14 12.22 -11.24
CA VAL A 352 15.44 12.89 -11.45
C VAL A 352 15.28 14.16 -12.32
N ASN A 353 14.38 14.10 -13.30
CA ASN A 353 13.92 15.26 -14.06
C ASN A 353 12.51 15.66 -13.61
N SER A 354 12.42 16.62 -12.70
CA SER A 354 11.18 17.20 -12.17
C SER A 354 10.83 18.56 -12.78
N SER A 355 11.33 18.82 -14.00
CA SER A 355 10.99 20.04 -14.74
C SER A 355 9.47 20.13 -14.98
N ASN A 356 8.92 21.33 -14.90
CA ASN A 356 7.50 21.65 -15.14
C ASN A 356 6.47 20.95 -14.24
N TRP A 357 6.86 20.26 -13.15
CA TRP A 357 5.93 19.44 -12.38
C TRP A 357 4.68 20.20 -11.92
N PHE A 358 4.86 21.34 -11.29
CA PHE A 358 3.77 22.17 -10.76
C PHE A 358 3.56 23.46 -11.55
N SER A 359 4.14 23.54 -12.75
CA SER A 359 3.95 24.71 -13.60
C SER A 359 2.48 24.90 -13.96
N TYR A 360 2.03 26.16 -13.94
CA TYR A 360 0.66 26.60 -14.24
C TYR A 360 -0.45 26.07 -13.30
N ILE A 361 -0.12 25.41 -12.19
CA ILE A 361 -1.11 25.06 -11.16
C ILE A 361 -1.62 26.36 -10.52
N GLY A 362 -2.95 26.52 -10.40
CA GLY A 362 -3.57 27.73 -9.86
C GLY A 362 -3.42 28.97 -10.76
N TYR A 363 -3.23 28.79 -12.07
CA TYR A 363 -3.05 29.89 -13.02
C TYR A 363 -4.33 30.70 -13.21
N ASP A 364 -5.49 30.04 -13.36
CA ASP A 364 -6.77 30.69 -13.61
C ASP A 364 -7.22 31.52 -12.39
N SER A 365 -7.84 32.67 -12.65
CA SER A 365 -8.39 33.54 -11.60
C SER A 365 -9.51 32.90 -10.77
N ASN A 366 -10.15 31.84 -11.27
CA ASN A 366 -11.15 31.06 -10.56
C ASN A 366 -10.54 29.99 -9.65
N CYS A 367 -9.24 29.73 -9.75
CA CYS A 367 -8.52 28.82 -8.86
C CYS A 367 -8.35 29.46 -7.48
N LYS A 368 -9.44 29.61 -6.73
CA LYS A 368 -9.38 29.89 -5.30
C LYS A 368 -9.27 28.55 -4.60
N ALA A 369 -8.11 28.26 -4.03
CA ALA A 369 -7.95 27.11 -3.16
C ALA A 369 -8.82 27.37 -1.93
N THR A 370 -9.86 26.59 -1.71
CA THR A 370 -10.78 26.57 -0.57
C THR A 370 -11.27 27.92 0.00
N SER A 371 -12.19 27.91 0.92
CA SER A 371 -12.77 29.10 1.58
C SER A 371 -11.81 29.88 2.48
N GLU A 372 -10.57 29.38 2.68
CA GLU A 372 -9.56 30.01 3.50
C GLU A 372 -8.35 30.44 2.66
N GLU A 373 -8.09 31.73 2.65
CA GLU A 373 -7.00 32.39 1.91
C GLU A 373 -5.57 31.90 2.32
N SER A 374 -5.47 31.15 3.43
CA SER A 374 -4.23 30.62 4.01
C SER A 374 -3.87 29.19 3.56
N ASP A 375 -4.72 28.52 2.80
CA ASP A 375 -4.50 27.12 2.41
C ASP A 375 -3.42 27.03 1.31
N PRO A 376 -2.33 26.22 1.51
CA PRO A 376 -1.26 26.16 0.53
C PRO A 376 -1.74 25.51 -0.76
N ILE A 377 -1.33 26.09 -1.91
CA ILE A 377 -1.63 25.56 -3.24
C ILE A 377 -1.10 24.13 -3.47
N ILE A 378 -0.05 23.75 -2.74
CA ILE A 378 0.48 22.38 -2.67
C ILE A 378 0.51 21.96 -1.21
N LYS A 379 -0.42 21.09 -0.82
CA LYS A 379 -0.50 20.52 0.53
C LYS A 379 0.39 19.29 0.67
N ASN A 380 0.92 19.12 1.87
CA ASN A 380 1.72 17.96 2.26
C ASN A 380 2.96 17.74 1.39
N LEU A 381 3.57 18.81 0.88
CA LEU A 381 4.81 18.74 0.08
C LEU A 381 5.96 18.05 0.82
N ASN A 382 5.88 17.92 2.15
CA ASN A 382 6.83 17.20 2.98
C ASN A 382 6.78 15.66 2.81
N ILE A 383 5.75 15.12 2.18
CA ILE A 383 5.64 13.67 1.88
C ILE A 383 6.55 13.28 0.71
N ILE A 384 6.89 14.23 -0.17
CA ILE A 384 7.73 13.94 -1.33
C ILE A 384 9.21 14.04 -0.96
N SER A 385 9.99 13.06 -1.39
CA SER A 385 11.45 13.15 -1.41
C SER A 385 11.95 13.71 -2.73
N VAL A 386 12.63 14.86 -2.69
CA VAL A 386 13.27 15.49 -3.86
C VAL A 386 14.79 15.31 -3.89
N ALA A 387 15.33 14.49 -3.02
CA ALA A 387 16.77 14.34 -2.76
C ALA A 387 17.60 13.95 -4.00
N ASN A 388 17.00 13.23 -4.94
CA ASN A 388 17.66 12.75 -6.17
C ASN A 388 17.43 13.63 -7.40
N VAL A 389 16.68 14.71 -7.27
CA VAL A 389 16.37 15.58 -8.40
C VAL A 389 17.62 16.34 -8.85
N THR A 390 17.91 16.28 -10.14
CA THR A 390 19.00 17.04 -10.77
C THR A 390 18.49 18.20 -11.60
N ASN A 391 17.25 18.12 -12.12
CA ASN A 391 16.64 19.16 -12.93
C ASN A 391 15.29 19.59 -12.35
N MET A 392 15.21 20.85 -11.89
CA MET A 392 14.01 21.53 -11.40
C MET A 392 13.61 22.72 -12.27
N SER A 393 14.04 22.75 -13.54
CA SER A 393 13.70 23.88 -14.40
C SER A 393 12.18 24.06 -14.55
N ASN A 394 11.70 25.29 -14.42
CA ASN A 394 10.28 25.66 -14.46
C ASN A 394 9.36 24.89 -13.49
N MET A 395 9.89 24.24 -12.45
CA MET A 395 9.10 23.34 -11.58
C MET A 395 7.87 24.02 -11.01
N PHE A 396 7.97 25.28 -10.61
CA PHE A 396 6.90 26.12 -10.07
C PHE A 396 6.61 27.34 -10.94
N ALA A 397 6.98 27.30 -12.22
CA ALA A 397 6.71 28.41 -13.11
C ALA A 397 5.21 28.65 -13.28
N TYR A 398 4.77 29.92 -13.17
CA TYR A 398 3.35 30.30 -13.22
C TYR A 398 2.47 29.67 -12.11
N LEU A 399 3.07 29.10 -11.06
CA LEU A 399 2.34 28.56 -9.93
C LEU A 399 1.54 29.67 -9.23
N GLY A 400 0.24 29.44 -9.03
CA GLY A 400 -0.62 30.38 -8.32
C GLY A 400 -0.64 31.78 -8.90
N TYR A 401 -0.49 31.94 -10.21
CA TYR A 401 -0.32 33.19 -10.93
C TYR A 401 -1.29 34.28 -10.46
N SER A 402 -2.57 33.95 -10.32
CA SER A 402 -3.62 34.94 -10.04
C SER A 402 -3.91 35.16 -8.55
N ASN A 403 -3.85 34.11 -7.72
CA ASN A 403 -4.44 34.18 -6.39
C ASN A 403 -3.53 33.74 -5.23
N MET A 404 -2.37 33.15 -5.49
CA MET A 404 -1.45 32.72 -4.41
C MET A 404 -0.87 33.93 -3.67
N THR A 405 -1.01 33.96 -2.36
CA THR A 405 -0.49 35.03 -1.48
C THR A 405 0.84 34.68 -0.86
N THR A 406 1.08 33.41 -0.59
CA THR A 406 2.33 32.91 0.01
C THR A 406 2.71 31.57 -0.59
N PHE A 407 4.01 31.31 -0.71
CA PHE A 407 4.52 29.99 -1.03
C PHE A 407 5.75 29.66 -0.17
N SER A 408 5.73 28.47 0.42
CA SER A 408 6.84 27.99 1.26
C SER A 408 7.20 26.57 0.89
N LEU A 409 8.50 26.34 0.67
CA LEU A 409 9.03 24.99 0.54
C LEU A 409 9.12 24.33 1.92
N SER A 410 8.84 23.03 2.00
CA SER A 410 8.89 22.29 3.25
C SER A 410 10.33 22.13 3.76
N SER A 411 10.49 21.87 5.05
CA SER A 411 11.80 21.57 5.66
C SER A 411 12.47 20.31 5.09
N ASN A 412 11.71 19.43 4.43
CA ASN A 412 12.21 18.21 3.78
C ASN A 412 12.56 18.40 2.30
N PHE A 413 12.48 19.64 1.79
CA PHE A 413 12.76 19.92 0.39
C PHE A 413 14.28 20.13 0.17
N TYR A 414 15.02 19.02 0.12
CA TYR A 414 16.47 18.99 -0.05
C TYR A 414 16.88 19.11 -1.52
N THR A 415 17.62 20.16 -1.88
CA THR A 415 18.01 20.41 -3.28
C THR A 415 19.51 20.18 -3.56
N THR A 416 20.18 19.45 -2.70
CA THR A 416 21.65 19.22 -2.75
C THR A 416 22.16 18.52 -4.01
N SER A 417 21.29 17.87 -4.79
CA SER A 417 21.64 17.20 -6.05
C SER A 417 21.33 18.01 -7.30
N VAL A 418 20.61 19.13 -7.16
CA VAL A 418 20.10 19.89 -8.29
C VAL A 418 21.20 20.66 -9.01
N THR A 419 21.24 20.54 -10.32
CA THR A 419 22.18 21.25 -11.21
C THR A 419 21.52 22.31 -12.08
N ASN A 420 20.20 22.19 -12.34
CA ASN A 420 19.43 23.12 -13.17
C ASN A 420 18.19 23.61 -12.44
N MET A 421 18.12 24.92 -12.18
CA MET A 421 16.96 25.62 -11.58
C MET A 421 16.46 26.77 -12.49
N SER A 422 16.73 26.71 -13.81
CA SER A 422 16.28 27.76 -14.72
C SER A 422 14.77 27.92 -14.68
N GLY A 423 14.28 29.16 -14.57
CA GLY A 423 12.85 29.48 -14.54
C GLY A 423 12.05 28.88 -13.38
N MET A 424 12.69 28.33 -12.32
CA MET A 424 12.01 27.52 -11.30
C MET A 424 10.78 28.19 -10.70
N PHE A 425 10.82 29.50 -10.43
CA PHE A 425 9.70 30.29 -9.88
C PHE A 425 9.21 31.36 -10.87
N LYS A 426 9.58 31.28 -12.14
CA LYS A 426 9.22 32.28 -13.14
C LYS A 426 7.70 32.51 -13.17
N TYR A 427 7.27 33.78 -13.02
CA TYR A 427 5.85 34.17 -12.94
C TYR A 427 5.06 33.52 -11.77
N ALA A 428 5.70 32.93 -10.77
CA ALA A 428 5.00 32.38 -9.62
C ALA A 428 4.37 33.53 -8.80
N GLY A 429 3.09 33.36 -8.42
CA GLY A 429 2.35 34.32 -7.61
C GLY A 429 2.32 35.74 -8.18
N PHE A 430 2.30 35.88 -9.49
CA PHE A 430 2.47 37.15 -10.23
C PHE A 430 1.62 38.29 -9.65
N THR A 431 0.34 38.01 -9.33
CA THR A 431 -0.60 39.06 -8.94
C THR A 431 -0.62 39.37 -7.44
N LYS A 432 -0.61 38.38 -6.58
CA LYS A 432 -0.91 38.58 -5.14
C LYS A 432 0.18 38.09 -4.19
N MET A 433 1.20 37.40 -4.64
CA MET A 433 2.17 36.81 -3.75
C MET A 433 3.02 37.89 -3.06
N THR A 434 2.96 37.90 -1.73
CA THR A 434 3.74 38.80 -0.88
C THR A 434 5.02 38.13 -0.34
N THR A 435 5.01 36.81 -0.21
CA THR A 435 6.08 36.06 0.43
C THR A 435 6.42 34.77 -0.32
N LEU A 436 7.71 34.61 -0.62
CA LEU A 436 8.30 33.34 -1.08
C LEU A 436 9.35 32.91 -0.05
N ASN A 437 9.13 31.73 0.59
CA ASN A 437 10.06 31.14 1.52
C ASN A 437 10.72 29.90 0.92
N LEU A 438 12.01 29.95 0.67
CA LEU A 438 12.77 28.84 0.08
C LEU A 438 13.09 27.71 1.08
N GLY A 439 12.92 27.97 2.40
CA GLY A 439 13.24 26.98 3.43
C GLY A 439 14.74 26.82 3.69
N ALA A 440 15.08 26.22 4.84
CA ALA A 440 16.47 26.10 5.29
C ALA A 440 17.31 25.09 4.48
N ASN A 441 16.67 24.14 3.80
CA ASN A 441 17.34 23.05 3.07
C ASN A 441 17.40 23.29 1.54
N PHE A 442 17.07 24.50 1.11
CA PHE A 442 17.18 24.89 -0.30
C PHE A 442 18.64 25.20 -0.67
N ASN A 443 19.41 24.15 -0.85
CA ASN A 443 20.85 24.22 -1.12
C ASN A 443 21.12 24.25 -2.64
N THR A 444 21.83 25.28 -3.09
CA THR A 444 22.14 25.49 -4.52
C THR A 444 23.60 25.27 -4.89
N SER A 445 24.39 24.65 -4.01
CA SER A 445 25.85 24.50 -4.18
C SER A 445 26.30 23.71 -5.44
N LYS A 446 25.39 22.96 -6.06
CA LYS A 446 25.67 22.23 -7.32
C LYS A 446 25.02 22.86 -8.54
N VAL A 447 24.22 23.89 -8.38
CA VAL A 447 23.48 24.50 -9.50
C VAL A 447 24.43 25.24 -10.43
N THR A 448 24.26 24.99 -11.73
CA THR A 448 25.02 25.64 -12.80
C THR A 448 24.18 26.63 -13.62
N ASN A 449 22.85 26.41 -13.66
CA ASN A 449 21.94 27.27 -14.41
C ASN A 449 20.80 27.80 -13.53
N MET A 450 20.73 29.12 -13.36
CA MET A 450 19.68 29.87 -12.64
C MET A 450 19.00 30.91 -13.55
N SER A 451 19.12 30.79 -14.88
CA SER A 451 18.51 31.78 -15.78
C SER A 451 17.01 31.90 -15.54
N SER A 452 16.51 33.13 -15.47
CA SER A 452 15.09 33.46 -15.22
C SER A 452 14.48 32.85 -13.95
N MET A 453 15.28 32.41 -12.96
CA MET A 453 14.80 31.63 -11.81
C MET A 453 13.65 32.32 -11.06
N PHE A 454 13.73 33.63 -10.85
CA PHE A 454 12.71 34.45 -10.19
C PHE A 454 12.07 35.49 -11.12
N ASN A 455 12.27 35.38 -12.42
CA ASN A 455 11.77 36.36 -13.39
C ASN A 455 10.24 36.53 -13.26
N HIS A 456 9.77 37.78 -13.07
CA HIS A 456 8.37 38.16 -12.81
C HIS A 456 7.74 37.49 -11.56
N THR A 457 8.53 36.93 -10.66
CA THR A 457 8.03 36.34 -9.42
C THR A 457 7.44 37.43 -8.51
N GLY A 458 6.20 37.24 -8.03
CA GLY A 458 5.53 38.20 -7.15
C GLY A 458 5.46 39.62 -7.71
N TYR A 459 5.31 39.75 -9.02
CA TYR A 459 5.43 41.00 -9.79
C TYR A 459 4.70 42.17 -9.13
N THR A 460 3.45 41.97 -8.70
CA THR A 460 2.61 43.06 -8.19
C THR A 460 2.76 43.31 -6.70
N ALA A 461 2.85 42.26 -5.87
CA ALA A 461 2.64 42.39 -4.42
C ALA A 461 3.84 42.02 -3.54
N MET A 462 4.87 41.37 -4.08
CA MET A 462 6.04 40.97 -3.28
C MET A 462 6.83 42.18 -2.79
N THR A 463 7.03 42.26 -1.48
CA THR A 463 7.73 43.39 -0.84
C THR A 463 9.21 43.13 -0.61
N GLY A 464 9.65 41.90 -0.63
CA GLY A 464 11.06 41.52 -0.46
C GLY A 464 11.29 40.04 -0.77
N LEU A 465 12.55 39.73 -1.10
CA LEU A 465 13.00 38.36 -1.30
C LEU A 465 14.31 38.15 -0.54
N ASN A 466 14.36 37.10 0.29
CA ASN A 466 15.54 36.66 1.00
C ASN A 466 15.94 35.26 0.53
N LEU A 467 17.14 35.13 -0.02
CA LEU A 467 17.64 33.86 -0.57
C LEU A 467 18.12 32.90 0.51
N GLY A 468 18.45 33.40 1.72
CA GLY A 468 18.92 32.56 2.82
C GLY A 468 20.40 32.14 2.70
N SER A 469 20.93 31.52 3.78
CA SER A 469 22.34 31.15 3.88
C SER A 469 22.72 29.88 3.08
N ALA A 470 21.77 29.07 2.70
CA ALA A 470 21.99 27.85 1.89
C ALA A 470 22.02 28.13 0.37
N PHE A 471 21.77 29.38 -0.03
CA PHE A 471 21.77 29.78 -1.43
C PHE A 471 23.20 30.11 -1.89
N HIS A 472 23.82 29.19 -2.60
CA HIS A 472 25.19 29.29 -3.10
C HIS A 472 25.19 29.48 -4.62
N THR A 473 26.06 30.34 -5.15
CA THR A 473 26.17 30.57 -6.59
C THR A 473 27.56 30.29 -7.19
N ASN A 474 28.44 29.68 -6.39
CA ASN A 474 29.84 29.45 -6.75
C ASN A 474 30.07 28.58 -8.02
N LYS A 475 29.06 27.83 -8.45
CA LYS A 475 29.12 27.01 -9.68
C LYS A 475 28.19 27.49 -10.79
N VAL A 476 27.44 28.56 -10.57
CA VAL A 476 26.48 29.07 -11.52
C VAL A 476 27.22 29.76 -12.68
N THR A 477 26.94 29.32 -13.89
CA THR A 477 27.48 29.89 -15.13
C THR A 477 26.48 30.79 -15.84
N ASN A 478 25.17 30.57 -15.63
CA ASN A 478 24.12 31.36 -16.28
C ASN A 478 23.13 31.92 -15.26
N MET A 479 23.04 33.25 -15.18
CA MET A 479 22.10 34.04 -14.37
C MET A 479 21.27 35.02 -15.22
N ALA A 480 21.17 34.78 -16.53
CA ALA A 480 20.42 35.67 -17.41
C ALA A 480 18.98 35.87 -16.92
N ALA A 481 18.53 37.11 -16.80
CA ALA A 481 17.21 37.54 -16.34
C ALA A 481 16.77 36.93 -15.00
N MET A 482 17.71 36.53 -14.12
CA MET A 482 17.40 35.77 -12.90
C MET A 482 16.38 36.48 -12.00
N PHE A 483 16.47 37.78 -11.82
CA PHE A 483 15.56 38.62 -11.04
C PHE A 483 14.80 39.63 -11.92
N GLY A 484 14.77 39.45 -13.24
CA GLY A 484 14.08 40.36 -14.15
C GLY A 484 12.62 40.53 -13.71
N GLU A 485 12.20 41.79 -13.51
CA GLU A 485 10.84 42.18 -13.11
C GLU A 485 10.31 41.48 -11.82
N THR A 486 11.18 40.93 -11.02
CA THR A 486 10.81 40.36 -9.70
C THR A 486 10.31 41.50 -8.79
N GLY A 487 9.10 41.32 -8.21
CA GLY A 487 8.51 42.31 -7.30
C GLY A 487 8.40 43.71 -7.90
N TYR A 488 8.17 43.84 -9.19
CA TYR A 488 8.21 45.09 -9.98
C TYR A 488 7.55 46.26 -9.27
N THR A 489 6.31 46.08 -8.77
CA THR A 489 5.49 47.16 -8.24
C THR A 489 5.73 47.42 -6.76
N ALA A 490 5.99 46.42 -5.93
CA ALA A 490 5.95 46.57 -4.46
C ALA A 490 7.27 46.29 -3.72
N MET A 491 8.25 45.67 -4.37
CA MET A 491 9.49 45.28 -3.71
C MET A 491 10.29 46.45 -3.22
N THR A 492 10.61 46.46 -1.93
CA THR A 492 11.43 47.47 -1.29
C THR A 492 12.86 47.01 -1.01
N SER A 493 13.07 45.69 -0.93
CA SER A 493 14.40 45.16 -0.61
C SER A 493 14.65 43.81 -1.27
N LEU A 494 15.89 43.59 -1.73
CA LEU A 494 16.40 42.30 -2.20
C LEU A 494 17.72 42.01 -1.45
N ASN A 495 17.76 40.88 -0.74
CA ASN A 495 18.96 40.40 -0.05
C ASN A 495 19.48 39.14 -0.73
N LEU A 496 20.67 39.23 -1.35
CA LEU A 496 21.30 38.13 -2.06
C LEU A 496 22.02 37.14 -1.12
N GLY A 497 22.34 37.55 0.12
CA GLY A 497 23.05 36.71 1.07
C GLY A 497 24.57 36.63 0.80
N THR A 498 25.32 36.14 1.79
CA THR A 498 26.79 36.14 1.79
C THR A 498 27.44 35.11 0.86
N ASN A 499 26.66 34.13 0.35
CA ASN A 499 27.14 33.08 -0.54
C ASN A 499 26.82 33.36 -2.02
N PHE A 500 26.34 34.56 -2.33
CA PHE A 500 26.05 34.98 -3.68
C PHE A 500 27.34 35.55 -4.34
N VAL A 501 27.98 34.72 -5.13
CA VAL A 501 29.23 35.06 -5.84
C VAL A 501 29.05 34.85 -7.35
N THR A 502 29.78 35.64 -8.17
CA THR A 502 29.62 35.64 -9.63
C THR A 502 30.87 35.19 -10.41
N ASN A 503 31.87 34.63 -9.70
CA ASN A 503 33.18 34.30 -10.29
C ASN A 503 33.11 33.31 -11.47
N ALA A 504 32.11 32.41 -11.48
CA ALA A 504 31.93 31.42 -12.53
C ALA A 504 30.93 31.85 -13.61
N VAL A 505 30.23 33.00 -13.43
CA VAL A 505 29.12 33.40 -14.28
C VAL A 505 29.64 33.91 -15.62
N THR A 506 29.09 33.38 -16.71
CA THR A 506 29.40 33.80 -18.10
C THR A 506 28.29 34.60 -18.74
N ASP A 507 27.04 34.48 -18.23
CA ASP A 507 25.91 35.24 -18.70
C ASP A 507 25.08 35.80 -17.55
N MET A 508 25.04 37.13 -17.43
CA MET A 508 24.25 37.91 -16.46
C MET A 508 23.31 38.90 -17.17
N SER A 509 23.04 38.67 -18.46
CA SER A 509 22.20 39.58 -19.25
C SER A 509 20.83 39.76 -18.61
N TRP A 510 20.36 41.00 -18.46
CA TRP A 510 19.04 41.34 -17.90
C TRP A 510 18.81 40.88 -16.46
N MET A 511 19.85 40.48 -15.71
CA MET A 511 19.74 39.81 -14.39
C MET A 511 18.84 40.58 -13.43
N PHE A 512 18.93 41.89 -13.34
CA PHE A 512 18.12 42.77 -12.49
C PHE A 512 17.22 43.72 -13.28
N SER A 513 16.95 43.45 -14.56
CA SER A 513 16.11 44.30 -15.38
C SER A 513 14.77 44.57 -14.73
N ALA A 514 14.47 45.82 -14.41
CA ALA A 514 13.25 46.27 -13.74
C ALA A 514 12.88 45.52 -12.43
N CYS A 515 13.83 44.92 -11.74
CA CYS A 515 13.63 44.30 -10.44
C CYS A 515 13.27 45.39 -9.41
N GLY A 516 12.12 45.28 -8.74
CA GLY A 516 11.64 46.27 -7.76
C GLY A 516 11.49 47.70 -8.34
N HIS A 517 11.18 47.82 -9.61
CA HIS A 517 11.25 49.04 -10.42
C HIS A 517 10.60 50.26 -9.75
N GLU A 518 9.45 50.08 -9.10
CA GLU A 518 8.72 51.23 -8.55
C GLU A 518 9.15 51.65 -7.15
N LYS A 519 9.62 50.72 -6.32
CA LYS A 519 9.80 50.97 -4.88
C LYS A 519 11.09 50.48 -4.26
N MET A 520 11.99 49.84 -4.97
CA MET A 520 13.19 49.26 -4.37
C MET A 520 14.11 50.37 -3.81
N THR A 521 14.40 50.27 -2.54
CA THR A 521 15.33 51.18 -1.84
C THR A 521 16.61 50.49 -1.37
N THR A 522 16.59 49.16 -1.26
CA THR A 522 17.70 48.39 -0.71
C THR A 522 18.04 47.18 -1.55
N LEU A 523 19.27 47.11 -2.04
CA LEU A 523 19.86 45.89 -2.62
C LEU A 523 21.09 45.55 -1.78
N THR A 524 21.05 44.39 -1.08
CA THR A 524 22.18 43.86 -0.33
C THR A 524 22.92 42.85 -1.17
N LEU A 525 24.12 43.18 -1.60
CA LEU A 525 25.07 42.27 -2.23
C LEU A 525 25.82 41.52 -1.13
N GLY A 526 26.05 40.25 -1.28
CA GLY A 526 26.67 39.39 -0.28
C GLY A 526 28.14 39.75 0.03
#